data_ae0f0356c8436aea9c4469c3fc92f7bc
#
_entry.id   ae0f0356c8436aea9c4469c3fc92f7bc
#
_cell.length_a   1.000
_cell.length_b   1.000
_cell.length_c   1.000
_cell.angle_alpha   90.00
_cell.angle_beta   90.00
_cell.angle_gamma   90.00
#
_symmetry.space_group_name_H-M   'P 1'
#
loop_
_entity.id
_entity.type
_entity.pdbx_description
1 polymer ?
#
loop_
_entity_poly.entity_id
_entity_poly.type
_entity_poly.pdbx_seq_one_letter_code
_entity_poly.pdbx_strand_id
1 'polypeptide(L)'
;YQQKNTQKYDESQLDMLKNMKFPYERHAELIDYCKGKDVRYFCTPFELQSIEYLAQFNIGLWKIPSGEITNYPYLKKIAAYHQPVILSTGMCTMEDIEACLKVLTDNGLTKDQITILHCNTEYPTPFEDVNLLAMQTIAKRFGTKVGYSDHTRGIEVPIAAVALGATVIEKHFTLDRNMPGPDHKASLEPDELKAMVSAIRNIEKALGSAEKKVSDSERKNIAIARKSIVAATNIKKGDILTEENITVKRPGTGISPMRWEEVLGTTAVRDFQEDELIEIS
;
A
#
# COMPACT_ATOMS: atom_id res chain seq x y z
N TYR A 1 -23.07 -12.92 -5.73
CA TYR A 1 -23.21 -12.04 -4.56
C TYR A 1 -24.57 -11.35 -4.52
N GLN A 2 -24.91 -10.58 -5.53
CA GLN A 2 -26.23 -9.92 -5.64
C GLN A 2 -27.40 -10.91 -5.63
N GLN A 3 -27.21 -12.08 -6.22
CA GLN A 3 -28.21 -13.16 -6.21
C GLN A 3 -28.43 -13.74 -4.81
N LYS A 4 -27.38 -13.88 -3.98
CA LYS A 4 -27.50 -14.30 -2.57
C LYS A 4 -28.22 -13.24 -1.73
N ASN A 5 -28.00 -11.96 -2.00
CA ASN A 5 -28.66 -10.87 -1.29
C ASN A 5 -30.15 -10.74 -1.70
N THR A 6 -30.45 -10.90 -3.00
CA THR A 6 -31.83 -10.89 -3.48
C THR A 6 -32.65 -12.07 -2.96
N GLN A 7 -32.05 -13.28 -2.84
CA GLN A 7 -32.72 -14.42 -2.20
C GLN A 7 -33.10 -14.15 -0.74
N LYS A 8 -32.36 -13.29 -0.05
CA LYS A 8 -32.59 -12.94 1.34
C LYS A 8 -33.71 -11.92 1.56
N TYR A 9 -34.04 -11.16 0.51
CA TYR A 9 -35.02 -10.06 0.59
C TYR A 9 -36.28 -10.28 -0.26
N ASP A 10 -36.44 -11.46 -0.87
CA ASP A 10 -37.58 -11.79 -1.74
C ASP A 10 -37.81 -10.79 -2.91
N GLU A 11 -36.76 -10.04 -3.25
CA GLU A 11 -36.74 -9.00 -4.26
C GLU A 11 -35.92 -9.44 -5.48
N SER A 12 -36.40 -9.17 -6.69
CA SER A 12 -35.62 -9.48 -7.91
C SER A 12 -34.38 -8.58 -8.02
N GLN A 13 -33.32 -9.05 -8.69
CA GLN A 13 -32.14 -8.24 -8.98
C GLN A 13 -32.51 -6.92 -9.69
N LEU A 14 -33.49 -6.96 -10.59
CA LEU A 14 -33.94 -5.78 -11.31
C LEU A 14 -34.59 -4.75 -10.38
N ASP A 15 -35.40 -5.19 -9.44
CA ASP A 15 -36.09 -4.29 -8.51
C ASP A 15 -35.09 -3.67 -7.52
N MET A 16 -34.12 -4.46 -7.04
CA MET A 16 -33.01 -3.96 -6.24
C MET A 16 -32.22 -2.86 -6.98
N LEU A 17 -31.87 -3.09 -8.25
CA LEU A 17 -31.15 -2.10 -9.06
C LEU A 17 -31.97 -0.83 -9.32
N LYS A 18 -33.29 -0.96 -9.52
CA LYS A 18 -34.18 0.22 -9.66
C LYS A 18 -34.21 1.08 -8.39
N ASN A 19 -34.22 0.43 -7.21
CA ASN A 19 -34.24 1.12 -5.92
C ASN A 19 -32.90 1.78 -5.59
N MET A 20 -31.79 1.28 -6.12
CA MET A 20 -30.45 1.85 -5.93
C MET A 20 -30.04 2.84 -7.04
N LYS A 21 -30.86 3.06 -8.06
CA LYS A 21 -30.54 3.97 -9.16
C LYS A 21 -30.37 5.41 -8.66
N PHE A 22 -29.16 5.94 -8.85
CA PHE A 22 -28.91 7.36 -8.61
C PHE A 22 -29.42 8.19 -9.80
N PRO A 23 -30.24 9.24 -9.58
CA PRO A 23 -30.77 10.04 -10.66
C PRO A 23 -29.66 10.79 -11.41
N TYR A 24 -29.70 10.79 -12.73
CA TYR A 24 -28.70 11.46 -13.57
C TYR A 24 -28.60 12.96 -13.27
N GLU A 25 -29.71 13.62 -12.99
CA GLU A 25 -29.79 15.05 -12.72
C GLU A 25 -28.99 15.46 -11.47
N ARG A 26 -28.75 14.53 -10.55
CA ARG A 26 -28.05 14.79 -9.28
C ARG A 26 -26.52 14.70 -9.40
N HIS A 27 -25.98 14.16 -10.51
CA HIS A 27 -24.52 14.06 -10.67
C HIS A 27 -23.85 15.44 -10.72
N ALA A 28 -24.43 16.41 -11.43
CA ALA A 28 -23.89 17.76 -11.50
C ALA A 28 -23.80 18.41 -10.10
N GLU A 29 -24.86 18.28 -9.30
CA GLU A 29 -24.91 18.79 -7.92
C GLU A 29 -23.81 18.17 -7.05
N LEU A 30 -23.60 16.83 -7.14
CA LEU A 30 -22.55 16.14 -6.39
C LEU A 30 -21.14 16.52 -6.85
N ILE A 31 -20.93 16.69 -8.15
CA ILE A 31 -19.65 17.12 -8.69
C ILE A 31 -19.28 18.49 -8.12
N ASP A 32 -20.21 19.44 -8.12
CA ASP A 32 -19.97 20.79 -7.60
C ASP A 32 -19.78 20.77 -6.08
N TYR A 33 -20.55 19.96 -5.35
CA TYR A 33 -20.37 19.80 -3.91
C TYR A 33 -18.99 19.20 -3.56
N CYS A 34 -18.58 18.14 -4.24
CA CYS A 34 -17.29 17.51 -4.03
C CYS A 34 -16.13 18.48 -4.34
N LYS A 35 -16.26 19.27 -5.42
CA LYS A 35 -15.31 20.33 -5.78
C LYS A 35 -15.14 21.35 -4.66
N GLY A 36 -16.26 21.78 -4.06
CA GLY A 36 -16.25 22.70 -2.91
C GLY A 36 -15.65 22.12 -1.63
N LYS A 37 -15.45 20.79 -1.57
CA LYS A 37 -14.84 20.08 -0.45
C LYS A 37 -13.44 19.56 -0.74
N ASP A 38 -12.86 19.90 -1.89
CA ASP A 38 -11.57 19.37 -2.37
C ASP A 38 -11.55 17.82 -2.43
N VAL A 39 -12.67 17.22 -2.80
CA VAL A 39 -12.85 15.79 -3.01
C VAL A 39 -13.13 15.53 -4.48
N ARG A 40 -12.37 14.64 -5.09
CA ARG A 40 -12.58 14.26 -6.49
C ARG A 40 -13.79 13.33 -6.59
N TYR A 41 -14.77 13.72 -7.40
CA TYR A 41 -15.91 12.87 -7.74
C TYR A 41 -15.60 12.05 -9.00
N PHE A 42 -16.00 10.80 -9.01
CA PHE A 42 -16.17 9.99 -10.23
C PHE A 42 -17.25 8.92 -9.99
N CYS A 43 -17.76 8.36 -11.08
CA CYS A 43 -18.81 7.35 -11.04
C CYS A 43 -18.45 6.22 -12.01
N THR A 44 -18.74 4.99 -11.60
CA THR A 44 -18.56 3.79 -12.46
C THR A 44 -19.76 3.66 -13.38
N PRO A 45 -19.62 3.80 -14.72
CA PRO A 45 -20.69 3.46 -15.64
C PRO A 45 -20.83 1.94 -15.75
N PHE A 46 -22.03 1.44 -16.02
CA PHE A 46 -22.30 0.03 -16.25
C PHE A 46 -22.85 -0.26 -17.67
N GLU A 47 -23.13 0.78 -18.45
CA GLU A 47 -23.62 0.68 -19.82
C GLU A 47 -23.12 1.84 -20.69
N LEU A 48 -23.20 1.68 -22.01
CA LEU A 48 -22.70 2.67 -22.99
C LEU A 48 -23.34 4.04 -22.85
N GLN A 49 -24.63 4.10 -22.47
CA GLN A 49 -25.36 5.35 -22.26
C GLN A 49 -24.82 6.13 -21.06
N SER A 50 -24.52 5.44 -19.96
CA SER A 50 -23.90 6.06 -18.78
C SER A 50 -22.49 6.59 -19.06
N ILE A 51 -21.72 5.91 -19.92
CA ILE A 51 -20.42 6.44 -20.39
C ILE A 51 -20.63 7.77 -21.11
N GLU A 52 -21.55 7.84 -22.05
CA GLU A 52 -21.85 9.07 -22.82
C GLU A 52 -22.33 10.20 -21.92
N TYR A 53 -23.16 9.87 -20.95
CA TYR A 53 -23.66 10.84 -19.97
C TYR A 53 -22.52 11.39 -19.08
N LEU A 54 -21.69 10.50 -18.51
CA LEU A 54 -20.61 10.92 -17.61
C LEU A 54 -19.49 11.66 -18.35
N ALA A 55 -19.28 11.37 -19.63
CA ALA A 55 -18.28 12.06 -20.45
C ALA A 55 -18.50 13.58 -20.53
N GLN A 56 -19.76 14.05 -20.43
CA GLN A 56 -20.11 15.46 -20.47
C GLN A 56 -19.48 16.28 -19.33
N PHE A 57 -19.20 15.63 -18.19
CA PHE A 57 -18.64 16.31 -17.01
C PHE A 57 -17.11 16.40 -17.03
N ASN A 58 -16.44 15.76 -18.00
CA ASN A 58 -14.98 15.74 -18.12
C ASN A 58 -14.25 15.44 -16.79
N ILE A 59 -14.68 14.38 -16.09
CA ILE A 59 -14.18 13.99 -14.76
C ILE A 59 -12.68 13.65 -14.80
N GLY A 60 -12.14 13.29 -15.98
CA GLY A 60 -10.73 13.04 -16.22
C GLY A 60 -10.23 11.71 -15.64
N LEU A 61 -11.13 10.76 -15.36
CA LEU A 61 -10.82 9.42 -14.86
C LEU A 61 -12.01 8.49 -15.13
N TRP A 62 -11.74 7.27 -15.60
CA TRP A 62 -12.74 6.23 -15.74
C TRP A 62 -12.49 5.09 -14.76
N LYS A 63 -13.57 4.57 -14.17
CA LYS A 63 -13.56 3.34 -13.38
C LYS A 63 -14.24 2.22 -14.16
N ILE A 64 -13.52 1.13 -14.38
CA ILE A 64 -14.04 -0.09 -15.01
C ILE A 64 -14.23 -1.14 -13.90
N PRO A 65 -15.46 -1.58 -13.64
CA PRO A 65 -15.72 -2.59 -12.61
C PRO A 65 -15.36 -3.99 -13.13
N SER A 66 -15.17 -4.93 -12.22
CA SER A 66 -14.76 -6.31 -12.55
C SER A 66 -15.70 -7.01 -13.53
N GLY A 67 -17.00 -6.72 -13.47
CA GLY A 67 -17.99 -7.32 -14.37
C GLY A 67 -17.87 -6.89 -15.84
N GLU A 68 -17.18 -5.77 -16.11
CA GLU A 68 -17.06 -5.22 -17.45
C GLU A 68 -15.70 -5.54 -18.12
N ILE A 69 -14.82 -6.29 -17.46
CA ILE A 69 -13.48 -6.57 -17.98
C ILE A 69 -13.48 -7.34 -19.31
N THR A 70 -14.52 -8.11 -19.58
CA THR A 70 -14.70 -8.88 -20.83
C THR A 70 -15.67 -8.21 -21.82
N ASN A 71 -16.19 -7.01 -21.48
CA ASN A 71 -17.14 -6.28 -22.31
C ASN A 71 -16.41 -5.45 -23.38
N TYR A 72 -16.04 -6.07 -24.49
CA TYR A 72 -15.27 -5.42 -25.56
C TYR A 72 -15.86 -4.07 -26.04
N PRO A 73 -17.17 -3.93 -26.37
CA PRO A 73 -17.73 -2.64 -26.80
C PRO A 73 -17.58 -1.55 -25.75
N TYR A 74 -17.77 -1.90 -24.48
CA TYR A 74 -17.61 -1.00 -23.34
C TYR A 74 -16.15 -0.53 -23.18
N LEU A 75 -15.20 -1.47 -23.18
CA LEU A 75 -13.77 -1.18 -23.08
C LEU A 75 -13.30 -0.26 -24.20
N LYS A 76 -13.70 -0.55 -25.44
CA LYS A 76 -13.38 0.27 -26.61
C LYS A 76 -13.94 1.69 -26.48
N LYS A 77 -15.17 1.82 -25.98
CA LYS A 77 -15.81 3.12 -25.76
C LYS A 77 -15.07 3.96 -24.72
N ILE A 78 -14.68 3.35 -23.59
CA ILE A 78 -13.89 4.00 -22.53
C ILE A 78 -12.52 4.44 -23.07
N ALA A 79 -11.82 3.57 -23.80
CA ALA A 79 -10.50 3.87 -24.35
C ALA A 79 -10.51 5.07 -25.28
N ALA A 80 -11.59 5.27 -26.06
CA ALA A 80 -11.73 6.38 -26.99
C ALA A 80 -11.70 7.77 -26.34
N TYR A 81 -11.87 7.88 -25.02
CA TYR A 81 -11.75 9.15 -24.31
C TYR A 81 -10.30 9.49 -23.94
N HIS A 82 -9.34 8.57 -24.10
CA HIS A 82 -7.91 8.76 -23.83
C HIS A 82 -7.59 9.30 -22.41
N GLN A 83 -8.47 9.03 -21.44
CA GLN A 83 -8.32 9.43 -20.05
C GLN A 83 -7.80 8.27 -19.21
N PRO A 84 -7.14 8.54 -18.04
CA PRO A 84 -6.74 7.50 -17.11
C PRO A 84 -7.88 6.56 -16.71
N VAL A 85 -7.52 5.29 -16.48
CA VAL A 85 -8.47 4.22 -16.13
C VAL A 85 -8.03 3.53 -14.84
N ILE A 86 -8.97 3.29 -13.94
CA ILE A 86 -8.86 2.35 -12.83
C ILE A 86 -9.69 1.11 -13.17
N LEU A 87 -9.02 -0.05 -13.28
CA LEU A 87 -9.61 -1.32 -13.71
C LEU A 87 -9.63 -2.32 -12.56
N SER A 88 -10.81 -2.75 -12.11
CA SER A 88 -10.94 -3.84 -11.14
C SER A 88 -10.94 -5.21 -11.81
N THR A 89 -10.36 -6.22 -11.13
CA THR A 89 -10.07 -7.55 -11.71
C THR A 89 -10.64 -8.72 -10.90
N GLY A 90 -11.72 -8.50 -10.16
CA GLY A 90 -12.44 -9.60 -9.50
C GLY A 90 -12.97 -10.62 -10.50
N MET A 91 -12.95 -11.91 -10.13
CA MET A 91 -13.38 -13.05 -10.96
C MET A 91 -12.54 -13.25 -12.24
N CYS A 92 -11.36 -12.65 -12.35
CA CYS A 92 -10.54 -12.66 -13.56
C CYS A 92 -9.29 -13.52 -13.40
N THR A 93 -8.92 -14.17 -14.48
CA THR A 93 -7.60 -14.77 -14.66
C THR A 93 -6.59 -13.75 -15.19
N MET A 94 -5.31 -14.11 -15.22
CA MET A 94 -4.27 -13.25 -15.82
C MET A 94 -4.49 -13.05 -17.32
N GLU A 95 -5.07 -14.03 -18.00
CA GLU A 95 -5.41 -14.01 -19.42
C GLU A 95 -6.56 -13.04 -19.70
N ASP A 96 -7.57 -12.98 -18.84
CA ASP A 96 -8.67 -12.00 -18.93
C ASP A 96 -8.14 -10.57 -18.80
N ILE A 97 -7.24 -10.35 -17.84
CA ILE A 97 -6.59 -9.04 -17.63
C ILE A 97 -5.77 -8.66 -18.87
N GLU A 98 -4.99 -9.59 -19.42
CA GLU A 98 -4.18 -9.36 -20.62
C GLU A 98 -5.04 -8.99 -21.83
N ALA A 99 -6.14 -9.71 -22.04
CA ALA A 99 -7.09 -9.44 -23.13
C ALA A 99 -7.73 -8.05 -22.98
N CYS A 100 -8.14 -7.68 -21.76
CA CYS A 100 -8.68 -6.35 -21.47
C CYS A 100 -7.65 -5.26 -21.75
N LEU A 101 -6.43 -5.41 -21.24
CA LEU A 101 -5.34 -4.45 -21.45
C LEU A 101 -5.05 -4.26 -22.94
N LYS A 102 -5.06 -5.37 -23.72
CA LYS A 102 -4.88 -5.30 -25.16
C LYS A 102 -5.97 -4.44 -25.82
N VAL A 103 -7.24 -4.63 -25.46
CA VAL A 103 -8.32 -3.80 -25.99
C VAL A 103 -8.11 -2.33 -25.65
N LEU A 104 -7.76 -2.00 -24.41
CA LEU A 104 -7.55 -0.62 -23.97
C LEU A 104 -6.36 0.02 -24.71
N THR A 105 -5.24 -0.70 -24.85
CA THR A 105 -4.04 -0.17 -25.50
C THR A 105 -4.16 -0.08 -27.02
N ASP A 106 -4.77 -1.06 -27.67
CA ASP A 106 -5.05 -1.02 -29.10
C ASP A 106 -5.98 0.14 -29.49
N ASN A 107 -6.77 0.65 -28.54
CA ASN A 107 -7.67 1.79 -28.74
C ASN A 107 -7.15 3.10 -28.12
N GLY A 108 -5.83 3.20 -27.88
CA GLY A 108 -5.13 4.47 -27.67
C GLY A 108 -4.77 4.82 -26.21
N LEU A 109 -4.99 3.94 -25.23
CA LEU A 109 -4.46 4.12 -23.91
C LEU A 109 -3.01 3.62 -23.79
N THR A 110 -2.23 4.25 -22.94
CA THR A 110 -0.90 3.77 -22.54
C THR A 110 -0.98 3.03 -21.21
N LYS A 111 -0.02 2.15 -20.94
CA LYS A 111 0.05 1.43 -19.64
C LYS A 111 0.12 2.36 -18.44
N ASP A 112 0.77 3.52 -18.58
CA ASP A 112 0.89 4.52 -17.51
C ASP A 112 -0.44 5.18 -17.15
N GLN A 113 -1.42 5.13 -18.06
CA GLN A 113 -2.78 5.62 -17.83
C GLN A 113 -3.66 4.57 -17.15
N ILE A 114 -3.19 3.33 -16.98
CA ILE A 114 -4.00 2.23 -16.44
C ILE A 114 -3.48 1.86 -15.05
N THR A 115 -4.37 1.87 -14.06
CA THR A 115 -4.12 1.32 -12.73
C THR A 115 -5.02 0.10 -12.54
N ILE A 116 -4.42 -1.05 -12.25
CA ILE A 116 -5.16 -2.32 -12.05
C ILE A 116 -5.39 -2.54 -10.55
N LEU A 117 -6.65 -2.72 -10.15
CA LEU A 117 -7.00 -3.11 -8.79
C LEU A 117 -7.19 -4.62 -8.72
N HIS A 118 -6.36 -5.30 -7.92
CA HIS A 118 -6.67 -6.64 -7.48
C HIS A 118 -7.86 -6.58 -6.52
N CYS A 119 -8.80 -7.50 -6.62
CA CYS A 119 -9.96 -7.59 -5.72
C CYS A 119 -10.61 -8.97 -5.74
N ASN A 120 -11.42 -9.23 -4.71
CA ASN A 120 -12.36 -10.36 -4.63
C ASN A 120 -13.79 -9.81 -4.65
N THR A 121 -14.74 -10.57 -5.18
CA THR A 121 -16.14 -10.13 -5.34
C THR A 121 -17.11 -10.72 -4.31
N GLU A 122 -16.61 -11.30 -3.21
CA GLU A 122 -17.45 -11.66 -2.07
C GLU A 122 -17.49 -10.49 -1.06
N TYR A 123 -18.67 -10.22 -0.48
CA TYR A 123 -18.96 -9.08 0.39
C TYR A 123 -19.59 -9.54 1.71
N PRO A 124 -18.86 -9.61 2.83
CA PRO A 124 -17.42 -9.33 2.97
C PRO A 124 -16.55 -10.48 2.43
N THR A 125 -15.37 -10.13 1.92
CA THR A 125 -14.36 -11.11 1.51
C THR A 125 -13.77 -11.82 2.72
N PRO A 126 -13.69 -13.18 2.78
CA PRO A 126 -12.89 -13.89 3.75
C PRO A 126 -11.39 -13.55 3.61
N PHE A 127 -10.66 -13.46 4.72
CA PHE A 127 -9.24 -13.09 4.68
C PHE A 127 -8.38 -14.07 3.88
N GLU A 128 -8.71 -15.36 3.94
CA GLU A 128 -8.03 -16.43 3.20
C GLU A 128 -8.15 -16.30 1.67
N ASP A 129 -9.20 -15.61 1.18
CA ASP A 129 -9.47 -15.42 -0.24
C ASP A 129 -8.93 -14.08 -0.79
N VAL A 130 -8.32 -13.26 0.06
CA VAL A 130 -7.78 -11.95 -0.33
C VAL A 130 -6.61 -12.06 -1.31
N ASN A 131 -5.68 -12.98 -1.07
CA ASN A 131 -4.53 -13.25 -1.93
C ASN A 131 -3.74 -11.99 -2.35
N LEU A 132 -3.34 -11.13 -1.41
CA LEU A 132 -2.68 -9.85 -1.66
C LEU A 132 -1.44 -9.93 -2.57
N LEU A 133 -0.70 -11.04 -2.51
CA LEU A 133 0.51 -11.22 -3.32
C LEU A 133 0.21 -11.25 -4.83
N ALA A 134 -1.01 -11.59 -5.24
CA ALA A 134 -1.43 -11.54 -6.64
C ALA A 134 -1.32 -10.12 -7.22
N MET A 135 -1.50 -9.07 -6.40
CA MET A 135 -1.31 -7.68 -6.81
C MET A 135 0.11 -7.42 -7.34
N GLN A 136 1.13 -7.95 -6.67
CA GLN A 136 2.53 -7.82 -7.11
C GLN A 136 2.80 -8.61 -8.41
N THR A 137 2.17 -9.77 -8.57
CA THR A 137 2.25 -10.56 -9.80
C THR A 137 1.66 -9.81 -10.98
N ILE A 138 0.50 -9.17 -10.79
CA ILE A 138 -0.14 -8.30 -11.78
C ILE A 138 0.80 -7.15 -12.18
N ALA A 139 1.35 -6.43 -11.19
CA ALA A 139 2.28 -5.33 -11.43
C ALA A 139 3.49 -5.77 -12.26
N LYS A 140 4.11 -6.89 -11.88
CA LYS A 140 5.29 -7.44 -12.56
C LYS A 140 4.99 -7.90 -13.98
N ARG A 141 3.84 -8.59 -14.20
CA ARG A 141 3.49 -9.14 -15.53
C ARG A 141 3.14 -8.04 -16.52
N PHE A 142 2.35 -7.06 -16.09
CA PHE A 142 1.79 -6.09 -17.04
C PHE A 142 2.54 -4.76 -17.08
N GLY A 143 3.36 -4.45 -16.07
CA GLY A 143 4.11 -3.19 -16.00
C GLY A 143 3.20 -1.98 -15.82
N THR A 144 2.06 -2.14 -15.15
CA THR A 144 1.10 -1.07 -14.82
C THR A 144 1.21 -0.68 -13.35
N LYS A 145 0.62 0.45 -12.98
CA LYS A 145 0.32 0.75 -11.58
C LYS A 145 -0.69 -0.27 -11.06
N VAL A 146 -0.60 -0.58 -9.77
CA VAL A 146 -1.53 -1.48 -9.10
C VAL A 146 -2.13 -0.86 -7.86
N GLY A 147 -3.28 -1.38 -7.47
CA GLY A 147 -3.98 -1.05 -6.26
C GLY A 147 -4.82 -2.23 -5.78
N TYR A 148 -5.62 -2.00 -4.76
CA TYR A 148 -6.48 -3.00 -4.18
C TYR A 148 -7.90 -2.45 -3.97
N SER A 149 -8.91 -3.18 -4.48
CA SER A 149 -10.31 -2.92 -4.17
C SER A 149 -10.73 -3.89 -3.06
N ASP A 150 -10.93 -3.34 -1.87
CA ASP A 150 -11.08 -4.11 -0.64
C ASP A 150 -12.55 -4.27 -0.23
N HIS A 151 -12.97 -5.51 -0.07
CA HIS A 151 -14.29 -5.89 0.42
C HIS A 151 -14.21 -6.68 1.75
N THR A 152 -13.04 -6.73 2.39
CA THR A 152 -12.89 -7.32 3.72
C THR A 152 -13.50 -6.42 4.80
N ARG A 153 -13.71 -6.95 5.99
CA ARG A 153 -14.00 -6.13 7.17
C ARG A 153 -12.70 -5.52 7.71
N GLY A 154 -12.82 -4.38 8.40
CA GLY A 154 -11.67 -3.74 9.04
C GLY A 154 -10.78 -2.97 8.06
N ILE A 155 -9.58 -2.65 8.52
CA ILE A 155 -8.64 -1.74 7.82
C ILE A 155 -7.27 -2.38 7.57
N GLU A 156 -7.06 -3.62 7.99
CA GLU A 156 -5.76 -4.30 7.97
C GLU A 156 -5.30 -4.58 6.55
N VAL A 157 -6.21 -5.08 5.71
CA VAL A 157 -5.91 -5.46 4.32
C VAL A 157 -5.50 -4.25 3.46
N PRO A 158 -6.24 -3.13 3.44
CA PRO A 158 -5.82 -1.95 2.67
C PRO A 158 -4.48 -1.36 3.15
N ILE A 159 -4.18 -1.40 4.46
CA ILE A 159 -2.89 -0.95 4.99
C ILE A 159 -1.77 -1.86 4.47
N ALA A 160 -1.97 -3.19 4.52
CA ALA A 160 -1.02 -4.16 3.99
C ALA A 160 -0.84 -4.03 2.47
N ALA A 161 -1.91 -3.77 1.72
CA ALA A 161 -1.85 -3.56 0.28
C ALA A 161 -0.95 -2.36 -0.08
N VAL A 162 -1.04 -1.26 0.65
CA VAL A 162 -0.15 -0.10 0.46
C VAL A 162 1.30 -0.47 0.76
N ALA A 163 1.57 -1.22 1.82
CA ALA A 163 2.92 -1.71 2.13
C ALA A 163 3.48 -2.60 1.01
N LEU A 164 2.62 -3.29 0.26
CA LEU A 164 2.97 -4.13 -0.88
C LEU A 164 2.99 -3.39 -2.23
N GLY A 165 2.80 -2.05 -2.23
CA GLY A 165 2.93 -1.22 -3.41
C GLY A 165 1.62 -0.77 -4.06
N ALA A 166 0.46 -0.93 -3.41
CA ALA A 166 -0.79 -0.36 -3.89
C ALA A 166 -0.72 1.17 -3.96
N THR A 167 -1.07 1.74 -5.12
CA THR A 167 -1.14 3.18 -5.33
C THR A 167 -2.57 3.73 -5.25
N VAL A 168 -3.55 2.84 -5.27
CA VAL A 168 -4.98 3.14 -5.13
C VAL A 168 -5.59 2.11 -4.20
N ILE A 169 -6.40 2.57 -3.26
CA ILE A 169 -7.27 1.74 -2.42
C ILE A 169 -8.72 2.13 -2.71
N GLU A 170 -9.54 1.15 -3.01
CA GLU A 170 -11.00 1.30 -3.12
C GLU A 170 -11.64 0.56 -1.95
N LYS A 171 -12.57 1.18 -1.27
CA LYS A 171 -13.23 0.62 -0.08
C LYS A 171 -14.65 1.14 0.04
N HIS A 172 -15.59 0.27 0.39
CA HIS A 172 -16.96 0.66 0.69
C HIS A 172 -17.01 1.53 1.95
N PHE A 173 -17.86 2.57 1.91
CA PHE A 173 -18.02 3.54 2.96
C PHE A 173 -19.51 3.76 3.26
N THR A 174 -19.88 3.88 4.53
CA THR A 174 -21.24 4.14 4.98
C THR A 174 -21.25 5.09 6.16
N LEU A 175 -22.37 5.74 6.39
CA LEU A 175 -22.58 6.53 7.61
C LEU A 175 -22.96 5.64 8.80
N ASP A 176 -23.66 4.52 8.57
CA ASP A 176 -24.05 3.54 9.59
C ASP A 176 -24.22 2.17 8.94
N ARG A 177 -23.58 1.16 9.50
CA ARG A 177 -23.65 -0.24 9.04
C ARG A 177 -25.03 -0.88 9.20
N ASN A 178 -25.89 -0.30 10.03
CA ASN A 178 -27.23 -0.79 10.28
C ASN A 178 -28.26 -0.26 9.28
N MET A 179 -27.85 0.63 8.37
CA MET A 179 -28.72 1.12 7.31
C MET A 179 -29.20 -0.04 6.41
N PRO A 180 -30.44 0.05 5.87
CA PRO A 180 -30.94 -0.95 4.93
C PRO A 180 -30.17 -0.88 3.60
N GLY A 181 -29.66 -2.02 3.13
CA GLY A 181 -28.94 -2.14 1.87
C GLY A 181 -27.91 -3.28 1.90
N PRO A 182 -27.44 -3.73 0.74
CA PRO A 182 -26.62 -4.93 0.66
C PRO A 182 -25.20 -4.75 1.23
N ASP A 183 -24.59 -3.56 1.09
CA ASP A 183 -23.16 -3.36 1.28
C ASP A 183 -22.78 -2.67 2.60
N HIS A 184 -23.75 -2.07 3.31
CA HIS A 184 -23.48 -1.34 4.56
C HIS A 184 -22.72 -2.16 5.59
N LYS A 185 -23.03 -3.47 5.73
CA LYS A 185 -22.37 -4.37 6.69
C LYS A 185 -20.89 -4.63 6.43
N ALA A 186 -20.45 -4.48 5.19
CA ALA A 186 -19.06 -4.64 4.77
C ALA A 186 -18.32 -3.29 4.64
N SER A 187 -19.02 -2.17 4.83
CA SER A 187 -18.50 -0.82 4.65
C SER A 187 -17.79 -0.31 5.90
N LEU A 188 -16.85 0.61 5.72
CA LEU A 188 -16.27 1.38 6.82
C LEU A 188 -17.20 2.53 7.22
N GLU A 189 -17.25 2.79 8.52
CA GLU A 189 -17.85 4.00 9.08
C GLU A 189 -16.81 5.16 9.14
N PRO A 190 -17.22 6.42 9.38
CA PRO A 190 -16.33 7.58 9.27
C PRO A 190 -15.06 7.51 10.10
N ASP A 191 -15.14 7.05 11.34
CA ASP A 191 -13.97 6.94 12.22
C ASP A 191 -13.00 5.85 11.76
N GLU A 192 -13.49 4.76 11.22
CA GLU A 192 -12.67 3.69 10.66
C GLU A 192 -11.99 4.12 9.36
N LEU A 193 -12.70 4.84 8.47
CA LEU A 193 -12.09 5.42 7.28
C LEU A 193 -10.96 6.38 7.65
N LYS A 194 -11.19 7.24 8.65
CA LYS A 194 -10.17 8.15 9.18
C LYS A 194 -8.97 7.39 9.74
N ALA A 195 -9.21 6.32 10.51
CA ALA A 195 -8.15 5.47 11.05
C ALA A 195 -7.35 4.80 9.94
N MET A 196 -8.02 4.22 8.92
CA MET A 196 -7.39 3.60 7.76
C MET A 196 -6.49 4.59 7.01
N VAL A 197 -7.00 5.76 6.66
CA VAL A 197 -6.23 6.79 5.95
C VAL A 197 -5.01 7.22 6.77
N SER A 198 -5.19 7.45 8.08
CA SER A 198 -4.09 7.83 8.97
C SER A 198 -3.02 6.74 9.05
N ALA A 199 -3.42 5.47 9.16
CA ALA A 199 -2.50 4.34 9.18
C ALA A 199 -1.75 4.20 7.84
N ILE A 200 -2.43 4.34 6.71
CA ILE A 200 -1.83 4.33 5.38
C ILE A 200 -0.76 5.43 5.27
N ARG A 201 -1.06 6.68 5.66
CA ARG A 201 -0.09 7.79 5.63
C ARG A 201 1.13 7.55 6.53
N ASN A 202 0.95 6.85 7.63
CA ASN A 202 2.06 6.44 8.48
C ASN A 202 2.92 5.33 7.83
N ILE A 203 2.29 4.34 7.20
CA ILE A 203 3.01 3.28 6.46
C ILE A 203 3.80 3.87 5.29
N GLU A 204 3.24 4.78 4.50
CA GLU A 204 3.96 5.46 3.41
C GLU A 204 5.26 6.12 3.90
N LYS A 205 5.23 6.76 5.08
CA LYS A 205 6.44 7.33 5.70
C LYS A 205 7.40 6.25 6.20
N ALA A 206 6.86 5.16 6.76
CA ALA A 206 7.65 4.09 7.36
C ALA A 206 8.35 3.21 6.33
N LEU A 207 7.83 3.10 5.11
CA LEU A 207 8.45 2.35 4.03
C LEU A 207 9.87 2.83 3.69
N GLY A 208 10.11 4.14 3.74
CA GLY A 208 11.43 4.73 3.53
C GLY A 208 12.09 4.30 2.22
N SER A 209 13.32 3.79 2.31
CA SER A 209 14.09 3.28 1.18
C SER A 209 14.64 1.87 1.46
N ALA A 210 15.01 1.14 0.39
CA ALA A 210 15.62 -0.19 0.52
C ALA A 210 17.07 -0.16 1.07
N GLU A 211 17.66 1.03 1.23
CA GLU A 211 19.01 1.19 1.74
C GLU A 211 19.05 1.05 3.27
N LYS A 212 19.80 0.06 3.79
CA LYS A 212 20.03 -0.05 5.24
C LYS A 212 21.13 0.91 5.68
N LYS A 213 20.72 2.00 6.31
CA LYS A 213 21.65 3.00 6.88
C LYS A 213 21.22 3.40 8.29
N VAL A 214 22.14 4.01 9.00
CA VAL A 214 21.85 4.58 10.33
C VAL A 214 20.96 5.81 10.13
N SER A 215 19.79 5.80 10.75
CA SER A 215 18.85 6.94 10.76
C SER A 215 19.41 8.07 11.62
N ASP A 216 18.92 9.29 11.37
CA ASP A 216 19.35 10.45 12.15
C ASP A 216 18.92 10.32 13.62
N SER A 217 17.79 9.69 13.90
CA SER A 217 17.32 9.40 15.26
C SER A 217 18.23 8.44 16.03
N GLU A 218 18.87 7.48 15.31
CA GLU A 218 19.79 6.49 15.92
C GLU A 218 21.22 6.98 16.04
N ARG A 219 21.65 7.94 15.23
CA ARG A 219 23.07 8.37 15.11
C ARG A 219 23.70 8.68 16.46
N LYS A 220 22.96 9.39 17.34
CA LYS A 220 23.42 9.72 18.69
C LYS A 220 23.65 8.50 19.59
N ASN A 221 22.98 7.38 19.30
CA ASN A 221 23.06 6.18 20.12
C ASN A 221 24.34 5.37 19.83
N ILE A 222 25.02 5.62 18.71
CA ILE A 222 26.24 4.91 18.34
C ILE A 222 27.31 5.06 19.40
N ALA A 223 27.63 6.29 19.79
CA ALA A 223 28.65 6.59 20.77
C ALA A 223 28.32 6.01 22.15
N ILE A 224 27.04 5.99 22.54
CA ILE A 224 26.59 5.55 23.86
C ILE A 224 26.46 4.03 23.95
N ALA A 225 25.90 3.40 22.92
CA ALA A 225 25.46 1.99 22.97
C ALA A 225 26.50 1.00 22.44
N ARG A 226 27.32 1.41 21.48
CA ARG A 226 28.41 0.57 20.98
C ARG A 226 29.50 0.44 22.04
N LYS A 227 30.38 -0.56 21.86
CA LYS A 227 31.52 -0.80 22.73
C LYS A 227 32.81 -0.37 22.04
N SER A 228 33.84 -0.13 22.85
CA SER A 228 35.21 0.03 22.45
C SER A 228 36.08 -0.99 23.16
N ILE A 229 37.26 -1.23 22.64
CA ILE A 229 38.32 -2.02 23.32
C ILE A 229 38.86 -1.15 24.45
N VAL A 230 38.89 -1.70 25.66
CA VAL A 230 39.38 -1.04 26.89
C VAL A 230 40.34 -1.96 27.63
N ALA A 231 41.16 -1.41 28.52
CA ALA A 231 42.01 -2.18 29.43
C ALA A 231 41.09 -2.97 30.41
N ALA A 232 41.32 -4.28 30.53
CA ALA A 232 40.65 -5.12 31.53
C ALA A 232 41.35 -5.04 32.90
N THR A 233 42.59 -4.66 32.93
CA THR A 233 43.49 -4.46 34.11
C THR A 233 44.39 -3.27 33.82
N ASN A 234 45.18 -2.86 34.80
CA ASN A 234 46.26 -1.90 34.57
C ASN A 234 47.32 -2.47 33.65
N ILE A 235 47.68 -1.74 32.61
CA ILE A 235 48.69 -2.14 31.57
C ILE A 235 49.79 -1.08 31.58
N LYS A 236 51.03 -1.52 31.52
CA LYS A 236 52.19 -0.62 31.46
C LYS A 236 52.60 -0.37 30.00
N LYS A 237 53.13 0.82 29.75
CA LYS A 237 53.78 1.12 28.46
C LYS A 237 54.82 0.06 28.13
N GLY A 238 54.72 -0.52 26.94
CA GLY A 238 55.59 -1.58 26.46
C GLY A 238 55.08 -3.00 26.67
N ASP A 239 54.00 -3.18 27.46
CA ASP A 239 53.37 -4.49 27.62
C ASP A 239 52.64 -4.89 26.31
N ILE A 240 52.57 -6.20 26.05
CA ILE A 240 51.81 -6.75 24.93
C ILE A 240 50.33 -6.79 25.28
N LEU A 241 49.47 -6.33 24.36
CA LEU A 241 48.02 -6.40 24.51
C LEU A 241 47.55 -7.83 24.19
N THR A 242 46.86 -8.45 25.17
CA THR A 242 46.44 -9.85 25.11
C THR A 242 44.96 -9.95 25.48
N GLU A 243 44.32 -11.10 25.20
CA GLU A 243 42.94 -11.38 25.60
C GLU A 243 42.71 -11.29 27.13
N GLU A 244 43.78 -11.41 27.93
CA GLU A 244 43.74 -11.38 29.38
C GLU A 244 43.71 -9.94 29.92
N ASN A 245 44.37 -8.98 29.22
CA ASN A 245 44.54 -7.62 29.73
C ASN A 245 43.69 -6.57 28.99
N ILE A 246 43.00 -6.95 27.91
CA ILE A 246 42.00 -6.07 27.24
C ILE A 246 40.63 -6.70 27.24
N THR A 247 39.58 -5.86 27.15
CA THR A 247 38.18 -6.27 27.11
C THR A 247 37.36 -5.28 26.30
N VAL A 248 36.03 -5.42 26.27
CA VAL A 248 35.11 -4.54 25.50
C VAL A 248 34.06 -3.98 26.42
N LYS A 249 34.04 -2.65 26.59
CA LYS A 249 33.04 -1.93 27.38
C LYS A 249 32.45 -0.74 26.57
N ARG A 250 31.35 -0.18 27.00
CA ARG A 250 30.84 1.10 26.51
C ARG A 250 31.68 2.24 27.11
N PRO A 251 31.82 3.38 26.42
CA PRO A 251 31.13 3.85 25.20
C PRO A 251 31.81 3.39 23.91
N GLY A 252 31.16 3.65 22.76
CA GLY A 252 31.67 3.34 21.42
C GLY A 252 32.49 4.48 20.79
N THR A 253 33.32 5.16 21.60
CA THR A 253 34.12 6.33 21.20
C THR A 253 35.60 6.02 20.93
N GLY A 254 36.04 4.81 21.28
CA GLY A 254 37.42 4.31 21.04
C GLY A 254 37.47 3.33 19.89
N ILE A 255 38.50 2.44 19.89
CA ILE A 255 38.70 1.42 18.88
C ILE A 255 37.55 0.43 18.92
N SER A 256 36.92 0.21 17.74
CA SER A 256 35.83 -0.76 17.59
C SER A 256 36.30 -2.18 17.94
N PRO A 257 35.51 -2.96 18.71
CA PRO A 257 35.79 -4.37 18.94
C PRO A 257 35.94 -5.22 17.66
N MET A 258 35.40 -4.76 16.53
CA MET A 258 35.59 -5.42 15.23
C MET A 258 37.02 -5.37 14.71
N ARG A 259 37.87 -4.58 15.35
CA ARG A 259 39.30 -4.49 15.08
C ARG A 259 40.14 -5.25 16.14
N TRP A 260 39.51 -6.22 16.83
CA TRP A 260 40.12 -6.97 17.93
C TRP A 260 41.48 -7.61 17.53
N GLU A 261 41.50 -8.30 16.42
CA GLU A 261 42.70 -8.99 15.91
C GLU A 261 43.83 -8.00 15.51
N GLU A 262 43.46 -6.76 15.16
CA GLU A 262 44.48 -5.73 14.85
C GLU A 262 45.13 -5.18 16.12
N VAL A 263 44.47 -5.28 17.27
CA VAL A 263 44.95 -4.79 18.56
C VAL A 263 45.73 -5.85 19.32
N LEU A 264 45.29 -7.11 19.26
CA LEU A 264 45.99 -8.22 19.89
C LEU A 264 47.43 -8.34 19.39
N GLY A 265 48.37 -8.57 20.34
CA GLY A 265 49.78 -8.70 20.05
C GLY A 265 50.51 -7.38 19.80
N THR A 266 49.83 -6.26 19.76
CA THR A 266 50.47 -4.93 19.69
C THR A 266 50.99 -4.51 21.05
N THR A 267 51.90 -3.52 21.05
CA THR A 267 52.54 -3.01 22.27
C THR A 267 51.79 -1.78 22.78
N ALA A 268 51.54 -1.73 24.09
CA ALA A 268 50.91 -0.59 24.73
C ALA A 268 51.77 0.68 24.55
N VAL A 269 51.19 1.73 23.96
CA VAL A 269 51.89 2.99 23.61
C VAL A 269 52.10 3.89 24.84
N ARG A 270 51.31 3.69 25.90
CA ARG A 270 51.36 4.38 27.20
C ARG A 270 50.86 3.45 28.30
N ASP A 271 50.94 3.92 29.55
CA ASP A 271 50.24 3.27 30.66
C ASP A 271 48.71 3.44 30.47
N PHE A 272 47.97 2.34 30.72
CA PHE A 272 46.50 2.36 30.78
C PHE A 272 46.04 1.87 32.16
N GLN A 273 45.05 2.58 32.73
CA GLN A 273 44.34 2.09 33.90
C GLN A 273 43.18 1.17 33.48
N GLU A 274 42.73 0.34 34.40
CA GLU A 274 41.52 -0.46 34.14
C GLU A 274 40.38 0.44 33.64
N ASP A 275 39.61 -0.02 32.65
CA ASP A 275 38.52 0.66 31.98
C ASP A 275 38.93 1.80 31.04
N GLU A 276 40.18 2.17 30.92
CA GLU A 276 40.60 3.16 29.92
C GLU A 276 40.53 2.59 28.47
N LEU A 277 40.14 3.48 27.55
CA LEU A 277 40.13 3.17 26.12
C LEU A 277 41.53 2.85 25.62
N ILE A 278 41.69 1.72 24.94
CA ILE A 278 42.94 1.36 24.29
C ILE A 278 43.21 2.25 23.08
N GLU A 279 44.47 2.64 22.96
CA GLU A 279 45.03 3.35 21.81
C GLU A 279 46.20 2.52 21.24
N ILE A 280 46.32 2.48 19.92
CA ILE A 280 47.46 1.87 19.21
C ILE A 280 48.10 2.95 18.35
N SER A 281 49.36 2.74 17.97
CA SER A 281 50.14 3.67 17.13
C SER A 281 49.57 3.82 15.71
#